data_85d09005eef49dad40cfecb76d6043b4
#
_entry.id   85d09005eef49dad40cfecb76d6043b4
#
_cell.length_a   1.000
_cell.length_b   1.000
_cell.length_c   1.000
_cell.angle_alpha   90.00
_cell.angle_beta   90.00
_cell.angle_gamma   90.00
#
_symmetry.space_group_name_H-M   'P 1'
#
loop_
_entity.id
_entity.type
_entity.pdbx_description
1 polymer ?
#
loop_
_entity_poly.entity_id
_entity_poly.type
_entity_poly.pdbx_seq_one_letter_code
_entity_poly.pdbx_strand_id
1 'polypeptide(L)'
;MKDYNVQRWAFWALAAAFVVDFLGYAFIVPILPSWKAQFALSNTEATALVSFWAVPLFIFGPKTGRITDRFGAGKTILASLFLLTISALLYLVATMDLPIDGFYVLALARLIHGASGAAILTAGFAAASQIWPTRFGEMSGKLIAMATIGGLLGPVIGGISYEIDPNLSFILLAILTAGVIPLIYVTTNDLGKGDEPVQGGVPISVFINNPVLFRIGLLVMMTTLATGALEAGVPLFLGEELGLNSGWIGAIILVMVLAQGAGGWLWGTLVDKNGPVRYMIIGWSLVTISLISAGIVAWKITDSVTAAYYIIVILGVFQFAIAAAQVPMLPMVDTATSQAYGKGGAGLAFGAFGTAWAAGTIIGPLIIGPVYDYTNSWAVALGILAVPMAIGLLITLRNKEMLSDCYTSEMANRVSE
;
A
#
# COMPACT_ATOMS: atom_id res chain seq x y z
N MET A 1 29.65 8.66 21.11
CA MET A 1 29.15 9.82 20.34
C MET A 1 29.25 9.63 18.82
N LYS A 2 30.35 9.06 18.27
CA LYS A 2 30.43 8.78 16.82
C LYS A 2 29.34 7.79 16.37
N ASP A 3 29.12 6.69 17.08
CA ASP A 3 28.14 5.68 16.73
C ASP A 3 26.68 6.21 16.74
N TYR A 4 26.34 7.08 17.68
CA TYR A 4 25.00 7.68 17.75
C TYR A 4 24.68 8.57 16.54
N ASN A 5 25.66 9.37 16.09
CA ASN A 5 25.47 10.21 14.91
C ASN A 5 25.34 9.36 13.63
N VAL A 6 26.13 8.30 13.49
CA VAL A 6 26.05 7.37 12.36
C VAL A 6 24.67 6.71 12.29
N GLN A 7 24.17 6.18 13.42
CA GLN A 7 22.84 5.57 13.49
C GLN A 7 21.72 6.57 13.19
N ARG A 8 21.84 7.82 13.62
CA ARG A 8 20.87 8.89 13.33
C ARG A 8 20.80 9.20 11.82
N TRP A 9 21.92 9.31 11.14
CA TRP A 9 21.98 9.56 9.70
C TRP A 9 21.47 8.35 8.90
N ALA A 10 21.81 7.14 9.32
CA ALA A 10 21.27 5.92 8.73
C ALA A 10 19.76 5.85 8.83
N PHE A 11 19.16 6.26 9.98
CA PHE A 11 17.71 6.35 10.11
C PHE A 11 17.09 7.30 9.10
N TRP A 12 17.61 8.53 8.98
CA TRP A 12 17.05 9.50 8.04
C TRP A 12 17.23 9.08 6.57
N ALA A 13 18.32 8.39 6.27
CA ALA A 13 18.55 7.83 4.94
C ALA A 13 17.53 6.75 4.58
N LEU A 14 17.31 5.79 5.49
CA LEU A 14 16.29 4.75 5.31
C LEU A 14 14.88 5.35 5.26
N ALA A 15 14.58 6.28 6.16
CA ALA A 15 13.31 7.00 6.19
C ALA A 15 13.04 7.73 4.86
N ALA A 16 14.04 8.41 4.31
CA ALA A 16 13.92 9.07 3.01
C ALA A 16 13.64 8.07 1.88
N ALA A 17 14.30 6.89 1.88
CA ALA A 17 14.04 5.84 0.89
C ALA A 17 12.59 5.33 0.97
N PHE A 18 12.07 5.11 2.18
CA PHE A 18 10.68 4.71 2.38
C PHE A 18 9.69 5.81 1.95
N VAL A 19 9.99 7.08 2.29
CA VAL A 19 9.15 8.22 1.90
C VAL A 19 9.07 8.34 0.38
N VAL A 20 10.20 8.31 -0.35
CA VAL A 20 10.17 8.54 -1.80
C VAL A 20 9.57 7.37 -2.57
N ASP A 21 9.67 6.13 -2.07
CA ASP A 21 9.04 4.96 -2.67
C ASP A 21 7.51 5.07 -2.57
N PHE A 22 6.98 5.28 -1.37
CA PHE A 22 5.54 5.40 -1.16
C PHE A 22 4.95 6.70 -1.73
N LEU A 23 5.73 7.79 -1.74
CA LEU A 23 5.37 9.02 -2.42
C LEU A 23 5.19 8.74 -3.91
N GLY A 24 6.16 8.12 -4.58
CA GLY A 24 6.09 7.76 -5.98
C GLY A 24 4.93 6.80 -6.30
N TYR A 25 4.64 5.84 -5.40
CA TYR A 25 3.48 4.95 -5.53
C TYR A 25 2.17 5.71 -5.63
N ALA A 26 1.93 6.61 -4.68
CA ALA A 26 0.69 7.35 -4.55
C ALA A 26 0.62 8.60 -5.47
N PHE A 27 1.76 9.05 -5.97
CA PHE A 27 1.92 10.23 -6.83
C PHE A 27 1.05 10.19 -8.08
N ILE A 28 0.95 9.01 -8.71
CA ILE A 28 0.25 8.84 -9.98
C ILE A 28 -1.27 8.71 -9.83
N VAL A 29 -1.74 8.44 -8.62
CA VAL A 29 -3.17 8.13 -8.37
C VAL A 29 -4.09 9.26 -8.85
N PRO A 30 -3.87 10.55 -8.51
CA PRO A 30 -4.71 11.65 -9.00
C PRO A 30 -4.50 11.97 -10.49
N ILE A 31 -3.46 11.42 -11.12
CA ILE A 31 -3.10 11.67 -12.52
C ILE A 31 -3.81 10.68 -13.47
N LEU A 32 -4.35 9.58 -12.95
CA LEU A 32 -4.97 8.52 -13.76
C LEU A 32 -6.02 9.02 -14.77
N PRO A 33 -6.95 9.94 -14.43
CA PRO A 33 -7.91 10.46 -15.41
C PRO A 33 -7.23 11.20 -16.56
N SER A 34 -6.20 11.98 -16.26
CA SER A 34 -5.43 12.71 -17.28
C SER A 34 -4.69 11.74 -18.21
N TRP A 35 -4.07 10.70 -17.70
CA TRP A 35 -3.44 9.65 -18.49
C TRP A 35 -4.46 8.88 -19.35
N LYS A 36 -5.62 8.58 -18.76
CA LYS A 36 -6.70 7.93 -19.52
C LYS A 36 -7.10 8.77 -20.73
N ALA A 37 -7.28 10.07 -20.55
CA ALA A 37 -7.62 10.97 -21.65
C ALA A 37 -6.47 11.14 -22.64
N GLN A 38 -5.24 11.32 -22.17
CA GLN A 38 -4.06 11.54 -23.00
C GLN A 38 -3.72 10.34 -23.89
N PHE A 39 -3.81 9.12 -23.35
CA PHE A 39 -3.44 7.87 -24.05
C PHE A 39 -4.64 7.08 -24.55
N ALA A 40 -5.86 7.65 -24.49
CA ALA A 40 -7.11 7.01 -24.90
C ALA A 40 -7.32 5.61 -24.26
N LEU A 41 -6.97 5.47 -22.96
CA LEU A 41 -7.07 4.20 -22.25
C LEU A 41 -8.53 3.87 -21.89
N SER A 42 -8.85 2.58 -21.87
CA SER A 42 -10.04 2.06 -21.18
C SER A 42 -9.89 2.20 -19.67
N ASN A 43 -11.00 2.08 -18.91
CA ASN A 43 -10.90 2.05 -17.44
C ASN A 43 -10.15 0.81 -16.96
N THR A 44 -10.27 -0.31 -17.67
CA THR A 44 -9.48 -1.52 -17.41
C THR A 44 -7.98 -1.25 -17.51
N GLU A 45 -7.52 -0.59 -18.56
CA GLU A 45 -6.10 -0.27 -18.73
C GLU A 45 -5.62 0.74 -17.69
N ALA A 46 -6.38 1.80 -17.43
CA ALA A 46 -6.03 2.80 -16.44
C ALA A 46 -5.93 2.20 -15.02
N THR A 47 -6.90 1.38 -14.62
CA THR A 47 -6.86 0.72 -13.30
C THR A 47 -5.79 -0.37 -13.22
N ALA A 48 -5.49 -1.08 -14.31
CA ALA A 48 -4.42 -2.07 -14.37
C ALA A 48 -3.04 -1.44 -14.08
N LEU A 49 -2.81 -0.18 -14.46
CA LEU A 49 -1.57 0.54 -14.10
C LEU A 49 -1.35 0.62 -12.59
N VAL A 50 -2.40 0.70 -11.78
CA VAL A 50 -2.27 0.65 -10.32
C VAL A 50 -1.85 -0.76 -9.86
N SER A 51 -2.48 -1.80 -10.40
CA SER A 51 -2.15 -3.20 -10.09
C SER A 51 -0.72 -3.58 -10.45
N PHE A 52 -0.18 -3.07 -11.56
CA PHE A 52 1.16 -3.42 -12.04
C PHE A 52 2.27 -3.10 -11.04
N TRP A 53 2.09 -2.12 -10.16
CA TRP A 53 3.03 -1.88 -9.09
C TRP A 53 3.08 -3.03 -8.07
N ALA A 54 1.95 -3.64 -7.75
CA ALA A 54 1.89 -4.71 -6.76
C ALA A 54 2.33 -6.09 -7.31
N VAL A 55 2.32 -6.29 -8.64
CA VAL A 55 2.72 -7.54 -9.28
C VAL A 55 4.16 -7.95 -8.92
N PRO A 56 5.18 -7.08 -9.05
CA PRO A 56 6.54 -7.43 -8.63
C PRO A 56 6.66 -7.67 -7.12
N LEU A 57 5.91 -6.96 -6.27
CA LEU A 57 5.90 -7.21 -4.83
C LEU A 57 5.44 -8.64 -4.54
N PHE A 58 4.39 -9.08 -5.21
CA PHE A 58 3.84 -10.42 -5.04
C PHE A 58 4.79 -11.52 -5.55
N ILE A 59 5.38 -11.33 -6.75
CA ILE A 59 6.22 -12.35 -7.40
C ILE A 59 7.63 -12.37 -6.84
N PHE A 60 8.22 -11.20 -6.61
CA PHE A 60 9.63 -11.05 -6.23
C PHE A 60 9.83 -10.84 -4.73
N GLY A 61 8.79 -10.52 -3.95
CA GLY A 61 8.91 -10.37 -2.49
C GLY A 61 9.72 -11.51 -1.85
N PRO A 62 9.41 -12.80 -2.10
CA PRO A 62 10.20 -13.92 -1.56
C PRO A 62 11.65 -13.99 -2.08
N LYS A 63 11.94 -13.37 -3.23
CA LYS A 63 13.27 -13.41 -3.85
C LYS A 63 14.15 -12.25 -3.40
N THR A 64 13.55 -11.12 -3.05
CA THR A 64 14.28 -9.92 -2.61
C THR A 64 15.04 -10.16 -1.32
N GLY A 65 14.53 -11.00 -0.41
CA GLY A 65 15.27 -11.46 0.76
C GLY A 65 16.58 -12.11 0.39
N ARG A 66 16.55 -13.10 -0.52
CA ARG A 66 17.76 -13.79 -0.98
C ARG A 66 18.77 -12.87 -1.70
N ILE A 67 18.28 -11.87 -2.43
CA ILE A 67 19.11 -10.85 -3.05
C ILE A 67 19.79 -10.02 -1.97
N THR A 68 19.05 -9.60 -0.96
CA THR A 68 19.58 -8.85 0.18
C THR A 68 20.62 -9.65 0.97
N ASP A 69 20.39 -10.93 1.21
CA ASP A 69 21.35 -11.82 1.87
C ASP A 69 22.64 -12.00 1.06
N ARG A 70 22.49 -12.04 -0.26
CA ARG A 70 23.64 -12.26 -1.16
C ARG A 70 24.51 -11.02 -1.35
N PHE A 71 23.89 -9.86 -1.54
CA PHE A 71 24.59 -8.62 -1.94
C PHE A 71 24.72 -7.61 -0.78
N GLY A 72 23.99 -7.80 0.32
CA GLY A 72 23.92 -6.88 1.45
C GLY A 72 22.78 -5.86 1.32
N ALA A 73 22.27 -5.41 2.47
CA ALA A 73 21.12 -4.51 2.55
C ALA A 73 21.41 -3.15 1.86
N GLY A 74 22.54 -2.54 2.15
CA GLY A 74 22.90 -1.22 1.58
C GLY A 74 22.94 -1.22 0.05
N LYS A 75 23.60 -2.22 -0.56
CA LYS A 75 23.70 -2.33 -2.03
C LYS A 75 22.34 -2.62 -2.67
N THR A 76 21.50 -3.40 -2.01
CA THR A 76 20.15 -3.69 -2.50
C THR A 76 19.27 -2.45 -2.50
N ILE A 77 19.31 -1.62 -1.44
CA ILE A 77 18.59 -0.34 -1.39
C ILE A 77 19.11 0.62 -2.47
N LEU A 78 20.43 0.72 -2.66
CA LEU A 78 21.01 1.55 -3.71
C LEU A 78 20.51 1.14 -5.10
N ALA A 79 20.58 -0.14 -5.45
CA ALA A 79 20.09 -0.65 -6.72
C ALA A 79 18.60 -0.35 -6.91
N SER A 80 17.82 -0.46 -5.83
CA SER A 80 16.39 -0.18 -5.85
C SER A 80 16.10 1.31 -6.11
N LEU A 81 16.83 2.23 -5.49
CA LEU A 81 16.67 3.66 -5.73
C LEU A 81 17.04 4.04 -7.17
N PHE A 82 18.03 3.39 -7.78
CA PHE A 82 18.30 3.55 -9.21
C PHE A 82 17.12 3.07 -10.06
N LEU A 83 16.52 1.92 -9.76
CA LEU A 83 15.33 1.43 -10.45
C LEU A 83 14.15 2.38 -10.26
N LEU A 84 13.96 2.92 -9.05
CA LEU A 84 12.90 3.89 -8.76
C LEU A 84 13.09 5.18 -9.58
N THR A 85 14.31 5.67 -9.66
CA THR A 85 14.65 6.85 -10.50
C THR A 85 14.40 6.56 -11.98
N ILE A 86 14.79 5.37 -12.48
CA ILE A 86 14.49 4.95 -13.85
C ILE A 86 12.99 4.91 -14.09
N SER A 87 12.20 4.40 -13.14
CA SER A 87 10.74 4.42 -13.24
C SER A 87 10.19 5.84 -13.35
N ALA A 88 10.69 6.78 -12.53
CA ALA A 88 10.28 8.19 -12.61
C ALA A 88 10.62 8.82 -13.97
N LEU A 89 11.79 8.50 -14.53
CA LEU A 89 12.18 8.94 -15.87
C LEU A 89 11.32 8.29 -16.98
N LEU A 90 10.88 7.05 -16.81
CA LEU A 90 9.95 6.41 -17.76
C LEU A 90 8.58 7.08 -17.74
N TYR A 91 8.07 7.54 -16.60
CA TYR A 91 6.86 8.37 -16.56
C TYR A 91 7.05 9.67 -17.33
N LEU A 92 8.22 10.32 -17.19
CA LEU A 92 8.56 11.50 -17.99
C LEU A 92 8.62 11.16 -19.50
N VAL A 93 9.24 10.05 -19.88
CA VAL A 93 9.28 9.59 -21.28
C VAL A 93 7.87 9.35 -21.84
N ALA A 94 6.95 8.83 -21.03
CA ALA A 94 5.57 8.62 -21.45
C ALA A 94 4.82 9.94 -21.75
N THR A 95 5.20 11.06 -21.12
CA THR A 95 4.59 12.38 -21.43
C THR A 95 5.16 13.03 -22.68
N MET A 96 6.27 12.51 -23.24
CA MET A 96 6.86 13.01 -24.46
C MET A 96 6.08 12.47 -25.68
N ASP A 97 5.97 13.28 -26.73
CA ASP A 97 5.32 12.87 -27.98
C ASP A 97 6.24 11.94 -28.79
N LEU A 98 6.34 10.69 -28.34
CA LEU A 98 7.15 9.66 -28.98
C LEU A 98 6.25 8.66 -29.71
N PRO A 99 6.71 8.02 -30.81
CA PRO A 99 5.96 7.03 -31.57
C PRO A 99 5.90 5.67 -30.83
N ILE A 100 5.65 5.70 -29.52
CA ILE A 100 5.53 4.54 -28.64
C ILE A 100 4.22 4.67 -27.89
N ASP A 101 3.47 3.55 -27.82
CA ASP A 101 2.25 3.53 -27.04
C ASP A 101 2.53 3.81 -25.56
N GLY A 102 1.96 4.90 -25.06
CA GLY A 102 2.18 5.38 -23.68
C GLY A 102 1.77 4.37 -22.61
N PHE A 103 0.75 3.54 -22.87
CA PHE A 103 0.34 2.51 -21.92
C PHE A 103 1.47 1.54 -21.59
N TYR A 104 2.20 1.03 -22.58
CA TYR A 104 3.30 0.09 -22.33
C TYR A 104 4.46 0.73 -21.60
N VAL A 105 4.74 2.02 -21.85
CA VAL A 105 5.80 2.75 -21.12
C VAL A 105 5.38 2.94 -19.65
N LEU A 106 4.13 3.33 -19.41
CA LEU A 106 3.58 3.48 -18.06
C LEU A 106 3.53 2.14 -17.32
N ALA A 107 3.12 1.06 -17.99
CA ALA A 107 3.09 -0.29 -17.44
C ALA A 107 4.50 -0.76 -17.04
N LEU A 108 5.50 -0.54 -17.90
CA LEU A 108 6.89 -0.85 -17.59
C LEU A 108 7.41 -0.03 -16.39
N ALA A 109 7.11 1.27 -16.36
CA ALA A 109 7.46 2.13 -15.25
C ALA A 109 6.86 1.62 -13.93
N ARG A 110 5.59 1.22 -13.92
CA ARG A 110 4.91 0.65 -12.75
C ARG A 110 5.53 -0.67 -12.29
N LEU A 111 5.87 -1.57 -13.23
CA LEU A 111 6.53 -2.83 -12.91
C LEU A 111 7.94 -2.61 -12.31
N ILE A 112 8.72 -1.70 -12.88
CA ILE A 112 10.05 -1.34 -12.34
C ILE A 112 9.91 -0.72 -10.95
N HIS A 113 8.96 0.20 -10.76
CA HIS A 113 8.67 0.79 -9.45
C HIS A 113 8.32 -0.27 -8.41
N GLY A 114 7.39 -1.18 -8.76
CA GLY A 114 7.02 -2.26 -7.85
C GLY A 114 8.19 -3.18 -7.47
N ALA A 115 9.08 -3.48 -8.42
CA ALA A 115 10.30 -4.24 -8.12
C ALA A 115 11.24 -3.48 -7.18
N SER A 116 11.36 -2.16 -7.39
CA SER A 116 12.10 -1.26 -6.48
C SER A 116 11.49 -1.28 -5.07
N GLY A 117 10.19 -1.05 -4.95
CA GLY A 117 9.48 -1.01 -3.67
C GLY A 117 9.60 -2.32 -2.88
N ALA A 118 9.47 -3.48 -3.55
CA ALA A 118 9.69 -4.78 -2.92
C ALA A 118 11.10 -4.89 -2.30
N ALA A 119 12.10 -4.38 -2.98
CA ALA A 119 13.48 -4.45 -2.53
C ALA A 119 13.80 -3.38 -1.47
N ILE A 120 13.25 -2.15 -1.56
CA ILE A 120 13.39 -1.10 -0.54
C ILE A 120 12.80 -1.58 0.79
N LEU A 121 11.59 -2.14 0.79
CA LEU A 121 10.96 -2.65 2.00
C LEU A 121 11.78 -3.77 2.63
N THR A 122 12.15 -4.78 1.85
CA THR A 122 12.88 -5.95 2.36
C THR A 122 14.28 -5.57 2.85
N ALA A 123 15.06 -4.86 2.03
CA ALA A 123 16.42 -4.47 2.40
C ALA A 123 16.44 -3.36 3.47
N GLY A 124 15.43 -2.49 3.50
CA GLY A 124 15.30 -1.47 4.54
C GLY A 124 15.08 -2.07 5.92
N PHE A 125 14.22 -3.07 6.05
CA PHE A 125 14.04 -3.80 7.32
C PHE A 125 15.28 -4.64 7.67
N ALA A 126 15.96 -5.23 6.69
CA ALA A 126 17.24 -5.89 6.91
C ALA A 126 18.32 -4.93 7.44
N ALA A 127 18.42 -3.74 6.85
CA ALA A 127 19.31 -2.70 7.35
C ALA A 127 18.94 -2.29 8.77
N ALA A 128 17.65 -2.09 9.04
CA ALA A 128 17.18 -1.73 10.38
C ALA A 128 17.51 -2.80 11.43
N SER A 129 17.38 -4.08 11.11
CA SER A 129 17.75 -5.16 12.02
C SER A 129 19.25 -5.22 12.32
N GLN A 130 20.11 -4.88 11.35
CA GLN A 130 21.55 -4.81 11.53
C GLN A 130 22.00 -3.59 12.34
N ILE A 131 21.38 -2.42 12.08
CA ILE A 131 21.76 -1.16 12.74
C ILE A 131 21.19 -1.09 14.16
N TRP A 132 19.98 -1.59 14.38
CA TRP A 132 19.27 -1.51 15.67
C TRP A 132 18.72 -2.87 16.13
N PRO A 133 19.56 -3.89 16.36
CA PRO A 133 19.10 -5.24 16.69
C PRO A 133 18.21 -5.29 17.94
N THR A 134 18.54 -4.50 18.97
CA THR A 134 17.77 -4.43 20.24
C THR A 134 16.52 -3.55 20.18
N ARG A 135 16.35 -2.76 19.13
CA ARG A 135 15.23 -1.81 18.94
C ARG A 135 14.57 -1.99 17.58
N PHE A 136 14.70 -3.15 16.98
CA PHE A 136 14.22 -3.41 15.63
C PHE A 136 12.73 -3.10 15.45
N GLY A 137 11.87 -3.55 16.37
CA GLY A 137 10.43 -3.29 16.30
C GLY A 137 10.09 -1.79 16.32
N GLU A 138 10.72 -1.01 17.22
CA GLU A 138 10.54 0.44 17.27
C GLU A 138 10.96 1.13 15.98
N MET A 139 12.13 0.75 15.47
CA MET A 139 12.68 1.40 14.26
C MET A 139 11.94 1.02 13.00
N SER A 140 11.50 -0.24 12.88
CA SER A 140 10.62 -0.70 11.80
C SER A 140 9.28 0.04 11.81
N GLY A 141 8.67 0.23 12.99
CA GLY A 141 7.46 1.01 13.13
C GLY A 141 7.64 2.47 12.67
N LYS A 142 8.77 3.09 13.02
CA LYS A 142 9.10 4.44 12.54
C LYS A 142 9.29 4.50 11.02
N LEU A 143 9.93 3.51 10.41
CA LEU A 143 10.09 3.44 8.96
C LEU A 143 8.75 3.28 8.24
N ILE A 144 7.83 2.47 8.78
CA ILE A 144 6.46 2.34 8.26
C ILE A 144 5.72 3.67 8.37
N ALA A 145 5.86 4.39 9.49
CA ALA A 145 5.27 5.72 9.64
C ALA A 145 5.81 6.72 8.60
N MET A 146 7.10 6.65 8.28
CA MET A 146 7.70 7.48 7.22
C MET A 146 7.16 7.09 5.83
N ALA A 147 6.99 5.80 5.53
CA ALA A 147 6.31 5.34 4.32
C ALA A 147 4.88 5.91 4.21
N THR A 148 4.14 5.91 5.32
CA THR A 148 2.79 6.48 5.37
C THR A 148 2.80 7.99 5.05
N ILE A 149 3.80 8.73 5.55
CA ILE A 149 3.98 10.16 5.20
C ILE A 149 4.21 10.31 3.68
N GLY A 150 5.03 9.45 3.08
CA GLY A 150 5.22 9.43 1.62
C GLY A 150 3.91 9.22 0.88
N GLY A 151 3.14 8.20 1.27
CA GLY A 151 1.83 7.91 0.69
C GLY A 151 0.81 9.05 0.86
N LEU A 152 0.88 9.78 1.98
CA LEU A 152 0.04 10.95 2.24
C LEU A 152 0.39 12.14 1.34
N LEU A 153 1.68 12.41 1.17
CA LEU A 153 2.18 13.54 0.38
C LEU A 153 2.12 13.28 -1.13
N GLY A 154 2.22 12.02 -1.55
CA GLY A 154 2.26 11.63 -2.96
C GLY A 154 1.12 12.21 -3.78
N PRO A 155 -0.14 11.98 -3.45
CA PRO A 155 -1.28 12.47 -4.23
C PRO A 155 -1.35 14.00 -4.31
N VAL A 156 -0.97 14.68 -3.23
CA VAL A 156 -0.99 16.15 -3.18
C VAL A 156 0.10 16.73 -4.08
N ILE A 157 1.33 16.25 -3.90
CA ILE A 157 2.47 16.73 -4.70
C ILE A 157 2.28 16.34 -6.16
N GLY A 158 1.86 15.09 -6.43
CA GLY A 158 1.61 14.59 -7.77
C GLY A 158 0.50 15.37 -8.47
N GLY A 159 -0.66 15.51 -7.82
CA GLY A 159 -1.79 16.22 -8.39
C GLY A 159 -1.49 17.68 -8.69
N ILE A 160 -0.92 18.42 -7.72
CA ILE A 160 -0.62 19.85 -7.89
C ILE A 160 0.49 20.06 -8.94
N SER A 161 1.58 19.31 -8.87
CA SER A 161 2.67 19.48 -9.82
C SER A 161 2.27 19.13 -11.24
N TYR A 162 1.40 18.14 -11.42
CA TYR A 162 0.89 17.73 -12.73
C TYR A 162 -0.01 18.82 -13.37
N GLU A 163 -0.80 19.51 -12.56
CA GLU A 163 -1.60 20.66 -13.04
C GLU A 163 -0.73 21.84 -13.47
N ILE A 164 0.43 22.03 -12.86
CA ILE A 164 1.37 23.08 -13.26
C ILE A 164 2.02 22.71 -14.58
N ASP A 165 2.62 21.53 -14.66
CA ASP A 165 3.24 20.98 -15.86
C ASP A 165 3.48 19.47 -15.69
N PRO A 166 2.93 18.62 -16.60
CA PRO A 166 3.11 17.17 -16.53
C PRO A 166 4.59 16.73 -16.53
N ASN A 167 5.46 17.39 -17.32
CA ASN A 167 6.88 17.04 -17.38
C ASN A 167 7.59 17.42 -16.08
N LEU A 168 7.29 18.62 -15.55
CA LEU A 168 7.84 19.10 -14.27
C LEU A 168 7.52 18.12 -13.13
N SER A 169 6.32 17.56 -13.15
CA SER A 169 5.85 16.58 -12.18
C SER A 169 6.79 15.37 -12.09
N PHE A 170 7.12 14.77 -13.23
CA PHE A 170 7.99 13.59 -13.25
C PHE A 170 9.48 13.91 -13.13
N ILE A 171 9.92 15.10 -13.54
CA ILE A 171 11.25 15.62 -13.25
C ILE A 171 11.43 15.78 -11.73
N LEU A 172 10.43 16.36 -11.05
CA LEU A 172 10.44 16.49 -9.59
C LEU A 172 10.55 15.12 -8.91
N LEU A 173 9.75 14.15 -9.35
CA LEU A 173 9.79 12.79 -8.81
C LEU A 173 11.17 12.16 -9.04
N ALA A 174 11.77 12.31 -10.22
CA ALA A 174 13.09 11.79 -10.52
C ALA A 174 14.19 12.45 -9.67
N ILE A 175 14.09 13.77 -9.43
CA ILE A 175 15.04 14.48 -8.56
C ILE A 175 14.88 14.00 -7.10
N LEU A 176 13.66 13.84 -6.61
CA LEU A 176 13.41 13.37 -5.24
C LEU A 176 13.99 11.97 -5.02
N THR A 177 13.76 11.06 -5.96
CA THR A 177 14.24 9.67 -5.86
C THR A 177 15.77 9.59 -6.02
N ALA A 178 16.34 10.29 -6.99
CA ALA A 178 17.79 10.36 -7.20
C ALA A 178 18.53 11.04 -6.04
N GLY A 179 17.91 12.05 -5.42
CA GLY A 179 18.49 12.78 -4.29
C GLY A 179 18.72 11.94 -3.04
N VAL A 180 18.02 10.83 -2.89
CA VAL A 180 18.22 9.89 -1.76
C VAL A 180 19.40 8.95 -2.00
N ILE A 181 19.83 8.73 -3.25
CA ILE A 181 20.95 7.81 -3.58
C ILE A 181 22.24 8.16 -2.84
N PRO A 182 22.75 9.41 -2.89
CA PRO A 182 23.96 9.78 -2.16
C PRO A 182 23.84 9.56 -0.65
N LEU A 183 22.67 9.83 -0.08
CA LEU A 183 22.44 9.68 1.35
C LEU A 183 22.53 8.22 1.78
N ILE A 184 21.90 7.31 1.04
CA ILE A 184 22.02 5.86 1.26
C ILE A 184 23.45 5.38 1.01
N TYR A 185 24.11 5.84 -0.06
CA TYR A 185 25.49 5.45 -0.35
C TYR A 185 26.44 5.74 0.82
N VAL A 186 26.36 6.94 1.39
CA VAL A 186 27.25 7.35 2.49
C VAL A 186 26.92 6.67 3.82
N THR A 187 25.65 6.33 4.07
CA THR A 187 25.20 5.88 5.40
C THR A 187 25.03 4.37 5.52
N THR A 188 24.78 3.65 4.41
CA THR A 188 24.39 2.24 4.47
C THR A 188 25.16 1.34 3.50
N ASN A 189 26.02 1.88 2.62
CA ASN A 189 26.74 1.09 1.62
C ASN A 189 27.65 0.01 2.25
N ASP A 190 28.16 0.26 3.46
CA ASP A 190 29.01 -0.65 4.21
C ASP A 190 28.22 -1.73 4.98
N LEU A 191 26.89 -1.65 4.99
CA LEU A 191 26.05 -2.71 5.55
C LEU A 191 26.18 -3.97 4.71
N GLY A 192 26.90 -4.93 5.27
CA GLY A 192 27.21 -6.21 4.64
C GLY A 192 26.03 -7.16 4.59
N LYS A 193 26.37 -8.41 4.35
CA LYS A 193 25.44 -9.53 4.50
C LYS A 193 25.11 -9.67 5.98
N GLY A 194 23.83 -9.80 6.31
CA GLY A 194 23.41 -10.12 7.68
C GLY A 194 23.83 -11.54 8.07
N ASP A 195 24.03 -11.76 9.36
CA ASP A 195 24.34 -13.07 9.90
C ASP A 195 23.13 -14.03 9.84
N GLU A 196 21.92 -13.47 9.82
CA GLU A 196 20.67 -14.22 9.67
C GLU A 196 20.03 -13.97 8.32
N PRO A 197 19.45 -15.00 7.68
CA PRO A 197 18.75 -14.84 6.41
C PRO A 197 17.61 -13.82 6.53
N VAL A 198 17.57 -12.85 5.61
CA VAL A 198 16.46 -11.91 5.52
C VAL A 198 15.27 -12.63 4.91
N GLN A 199 14.21 -12.73 5.67
CA GLN A 199 12.98 -13.30 5.16
C GLN A 199 12.26 -12.27 4.30
N GLY A 200 12.32 -12.46 2.98
CA GLY A 200 11.46 -11.76 2.03
C GLY A 200 9.99 -12.21 2.16
N GLY A 201 9.17 -11.83 1.19
CA GLY A 201 7.77 -12.28 1.15
C GLY A 201 7.66 -13.81 1.22
N VAL A 202 6.59 -14.29 1.81
CA VAL A 202 6.35 -15.73 2.04
C VAL A 202 5.66 -16.33 0.81
N PRO A 203 6.08 -17.52 0.33
CA PRO A 203 5.40 -18.17 -0.77
C PRO A 203 3.94 -18.51 -0.40
N ILE A 204 3.06 -18.44 -1.39
CA ILE A 204 1.62 -18.65 -1.20
C ILE A 204 1.29 -20.02 -0.58
N SER A 205 2.17 -21.02 -0.78
CA SER A 205 2.04 -22.36 -0.18
C SER A 205 1.98 -22.32 1.35
N VAL A 206 2.59 -21.33 2.00
CA VAL A 206 2.54 -21.16 3.45
C VAL A 206 1.12 -20.89 3.93
N PHE A 207 0.36 -20.08 3.19
CA PHE A 207 -1.05 -19.82 3.48
C PHE A 207 -1.92 -21.06 3.24
N ILE A 208 -1.71 -21.74 2.11
CA ILE A 208 -2.52 -22.94 1.74
C ILE A 208 -2.37 -24.03 2.77
N ASN A 209 -1.17 -24.23 3.32
CA ASN A 209 -0.87 -25.31 4.26
C ASN A 209 -1.28 -25.01 5.71
N ASN A 210 -1.63 -23.74 6.03
CA ASN A 210 -2.06 -23.36 7.38
C ASN A 210 -3.44 -22.70 7.34
N PRO A 211 -4.50 -23.36 7.83
CA PRO A 211 -5.87 -22.84 7.77
C PRO A 211 -6.08 -21.50 8.53
N VAL A 212 -5.31 -21.26 9.58
CA VAL A 212 -5.39 -20.01 10.36
C VAL A 212 -4.79 -18.87 9.55
N LEU A 213 -3.57 -19.05 9.04
CA LEU A 213 -2.91 -18.08 8.17
C LEU A 213 -3.72 -17.80 6.90
N PHE A 214 -4.32 -18.83 6.31
CA PHE A 214 -5.16 -18.69 5.13
C PHE A 214 -6.34 -17.74 5.40
N ARG A 215 -7.06 -17.92 6.53
CA ARG A 215 -8.21 -17.07 6.88
C ARG A 215 -7.80 -15.64 7.17
N ILE A 216 -6.73 -15.44 7.95
CA ILE A 216 -6.22 -14.09 8.25
C ILE A 216 -5.67 -13.45 6.96
N GLY A 217 -4.90 -14.17 6.16
CA GLY A 217 -4.43 -13.68 4.86
C GLY A 217 -5.55 -13.30 3.90
N LEU A 218 -6.64 -14.07 3.89
CA LEU A 218 -7.84 -13.74 3.11
C LEU A 218 -8.51 -12.44 3.60
N LEU A 219 -8.59 -12.22 4.91
CA LEU A 219 -9.08 -10.96 5.47
C LEU A 219 -8.18 -9.77 5.08
N VAL A 220 -6.85 -9.92 5.17
CA VAL A 220 -5.89 -8.90 4.69
C VAL A 220 -6.12 -8.62 3.21
N MET A 221 -6.18 -9.66 2.38
CA MET A 221 -6.39 -9.52 0.94
C MET A 221 -7.70 -8.78 0.63
N MET A 222 -8.80 -9.05 1.33
CA MET A 222 -10.07 -8.38 1.12
C MET A 222 -10.02 -6.89 1.45
N THR A 223 -9.38 -6.49 2.55
CA THR A 223 -9.23 -5.06 2.86
C THR A 223 -8.43 -4.34 1.79
N THR A 224 -7.34 -4.92 1.33
CA THR A 224 -6.47 -4.32 0.32
C THR A 224 -7.05 -4.39 -1.09
N LEU A 225 -7.90 -5.36 -1.37
CA LEU A 225 -8.70 -5.41 -2.60
C LEU A 225 -9.62 -4.18 -2.70
N ALA A 226 -10.35 -3.86 -1.63
CA ALA A 226 -11.25 -2.70 -1.65
C ALA A 226 -10.47 -1.38 -1.69
N THR A 227 -9.41 -1.24 -0.89
CA THR A 227 -8.59 -0.01 -0.92
C THR A 227 -7.91 0.19 -2.27
N GLY A 228 -7.29 -0.85 -2.85
CA GLY A 228 -6.66 -0.78 -4.16
C GLY A 228 -7.65 -0.51 -5.30
N ALA A 229 -8.85 -1.10 -5.24
CA ALA A 229 -9.92 -0.78 -6.18
C ALA A 229 -10.34 0.68 -6.10
N LEU A 230 -10.50 1.23 -4.89
CA LEU A 230 -10.86 2.63 -4.69
C LEU A 230 -9.71 3.59 -5.08
N GLU A 231 -8.46 3.23 -4.80
CA GLU A 231 -7.29 4.00 -5.24
C GLU A 231 -7.24 4.15 -6.77
N ALA A 232 -7.67 3.13 -7.51
CA ALA A 232 -7.72 3.19 -8.96
C ALA A 232 -9.02 3.81 -9.50
N GLY A 233 -10.17 3.46 -8.93
CA GLY A 233 -11.48 3.83 -9.46
C GLY A 233 -11.95 5.22 -9.04
N VAL A 234 -11.66 5.64 -7.81
CA VAL A 234 -12.13 6.96 -7.31
C VAL A 234 -11.56 8.12 -8.10
N PRO A 235 -10.26 8.18 -8.44
CA PRO A 235 -9.74 9.24 -9.29
C PRO A 235 -10.44 9.31 -10.65
N LEU A 236 -10.69 8.17 -11.29
CA LEU A 236 -11.39 8.09 -12.56
C LEU A 236 -12.84 8.60 -12.42
N PHE A 237 -13.55 8.15 -11.38
CA PHE A 237 -14.89 8.66 -11.09
C PHE A 237 -14.90 10.18 -10.88
N LEU A 238 -13.98 10.71 -10.07
CA LEU A 238 -13.91 12.13 -9.76
C LEU A 238 -13.52 12.97 -11.00
N GLY A 239 -12.63 12.45 -11.85
CA GLY A 239 -12.20 13.13 -13.08
C GLY A 239 -13.25 13.08 -14.18
N GLU A 240 -13.85 11.92 -14.43
CA GLU A 240 -14.76 11.70 -15.57
C GLU A 240 -16.18 12.18 -15.30
N GLU A 241 -16.73 11.83 -14.15
CA GLU A 241 -18.13 12.18 -13.83
C GLU A 241 -18.25 13.58 -13.22
N LEU A 242 -17.23 14.05 -12.50
CA LEU A 242 -17.31 15.31 -11.79
C LEU A 242 -16.41 16.40 -12.41
N GLY A 243 -15.60 16.06 -13.42
CA GLY A 243 -14.72 16.99 -14.11
C GLY A 243 -13.64 17.62 -13.21
N LEU A 244 -13.24 16.92 -12.13
CA LEU A 244 -12.22 17.42 -11.23
C LEU A 244 -10.83 17.23 -11.83
N ASN A 245 -9.98 18.23 -11.66
CA ASN A 245 -8.58 18.16 -12.06
C ASN A 245 -7.72 17.37 -11.05
N SER A 246 -6.51 17.00 -11.45
CA SER A 246 -5.61 16.18 -10.65
C SER A 246 -5.27 16.80 -9.29
N GLY A 247 -5.20 18.13 -9.19
CA GLY A 247 -4.96 18.84 -7.94
C GLY A 247 -6.09 18.66 -6.93
N TRP A 248 -7.35 18.80 -7.34
CA TRP A 248 -8.51 18.55 -6.49
C TRP A 248 -8.64 17.07 -6.10
N ILE A 249 -8.40 16.16 -7.05
CA ILE A 249 -8.40 14.71 -6.78
C ILE A 249 -7.35 14.38 -5.72
N GLY A 250 -6.13 14.94 -5.84
CA GLY A 250 -5.08 14.77 -4.84
C GLY A 250 -5.46 15.27 -3.46
N ALA A 251 -6.13 16.43 -3.36
CA ALA A 251 -6.62 16.97 -2.10
C ALA A 251 -7.72 16.09 -1.45
N ILE A 252 -8.61 15.51 -2.25
CA ILE A 252 -9.64 14.58 -1.77
C ILE A 252 -9.00 13.30 -1.24
N ILE A 253 -8.02 12.74 -1.97
CA ILE A 253 -7.28 11.55 -1.52
C ILE A 253 -6.54 11.82 -0.21
N LEU A 254 -5.96 13.01 -0.04
CA LEU A 254 -5.34 13.42 1.23
C LEU A 254 -6.33 13.31 2.40
N VAL A 255 -7.56 13.83 2.24
CA VAL A 255 -8.61 13.73 3.28
C VAL A 255 -8.94 12.27 3.58
N MET A 256 -9.02 11.42 2.56
CA MET A 256 -9.28 9.99 2.73
C MET A 256 -8.15 9.30 3.52
N VAL A 257 -6.89 9.58 3.20
CA VAL A 257 -5.73 8.99 3.91
C VAL A 257 -5.66 9.51 5.36
N LEU A 258 -5.97 10.78 5.60
CA LEU A 258 -6.08 11.32 6.96
C LEU A 258 -7.19 10.65 7.77
N ALA A 259 -8.34 10.38 7.16
CA ALA A 259 -9.42 9.64 7.80
C ALA A 259 -9.00 8.22 8.19
N GLN A 260 -8.25 7.52 7.31
CA GLN A 260 -7.69 6.20 7.61
C GLN A 260 -6.67 6.26 8.76
N GLY A 261 -5.80 7.26 8.77
CA GLY A 261 -4.83 7.47 9.85
C GLY A 261 -5.51 7.73 11.21
N ALA A 262 -6.52 8.60 11.23
CA ALA A 262 -7.33 8.87 12.42
C ALA A 262 -8.06 7.60 12.91
N GLY A 263 -8.61 6.81 11.96
CA GLY A 263 -9.19 5.51 12.24
C GLY A 263 -8.16 4.55 12.86
N GLY A 264 -6.98 4.45 12.27
CA GLY A 264 -5.89 3.61 12.77
C GLY A 264 -5.52 3.91 14.22
N TRP A 265 -5.41 5.18 14.57
CA TRP A 265 -5.13 5.61 15.94
C TRP A 265 -6.27 5.28 16.91
N LEU A 266 -7.51 5.63 16.56
CA LEU A 266 -8.66 5.40 17.44
C LEU A 266 -8.93 3.91 17.62
N TRP A 267 -9.06 3.17 16.52
CA TRP A 267 -9.37 1.75 16.56
C TRP A 267 -8.25 0.94 17.20
N GLY A 268 -6.97 1.30 16.96
CA GLY A 268 -5.83 0.68 17.64
C GLY A 268 -5.96 0.75 19.15
N THR A 269 -6.21 1.96 19.68
CA THR A 269 -6.41 2.16 21.12
C THR A 269 -7.58 1.36 21.70
N LEU A 270 -8.67 1.25 20.93
CA LEU A 270 -9.86 0.52 21.36
C LEU A 270 -9.68 -1.00 21.27
N VAL A 271 -9.00 -1.47 20.24
CA VAL A 271 -8.66 -2.88 20.04
C VAL A 271 -7.73 -3.39 21.16
N ASP A 272 -6.71 -2.61 21.51
CA ASP A 272 -5.78 -2.96 22.58
C ASP A 272 -6.49 -3.07 23.95
N LYS A 273 -7.51 -2.25 24.19
CA LYS A 273 -8.26 -2.27 25.45
C LYS A 273 -9.34 -3.35 25.54
N ASN A 274 -10.01 -3.65 24.44
CA ASN A 274 -11.27 -4.42 24.47
C ASN A 274 -11.24 -5.66 23.56
N GLY A 275 -10.10 -5.96 22.95
CA GLY A 275 -9.93 -7.03 21.98
C GLY A 275 -10.38 -6.69 20.56
N PRO A 276 -9.96 -7.48 19.54
CA PRO A 276 -10.06 -7.11 18.14
C PRO A 276 -11.43 -7.38 17.50
N VAL A 277 -12.06 -8.49 17.86
CA VAL A 277 -13.19 -9.06 17.10
C VAL A 277 -14.37 -8.11 16.98
N ARG A 278 -14.72 -7.41 18.08
CA ARG A 278 -15.83 -6.44 18.07
C ARG A 278 -15.59 -5.33 17.05
N TYR A 279 -14.38 -4.78 17.02
CA TYR A 279 -14.05 -3.65 16.15
C TYR A 279 -13.86 -4.08 14.70
N MET A 280 -13.36 -5.29 14.46
CA MET A 280 -13.36 -5.88 13.12
C MET A 280 -14.78 -6.02 12.56
N ILE A 281 -15.74 -6.51 13.37
CA ILE A 281 -17.15 -6.61 12.95
C ILE A 281 -17.73 -5.23 12.61
N ILE A 282 -17.48 -4.23 13.46
CA ILE A 282 -17.89 -2.84 13.21
C ILE A 282 -17.27 -2.32 11.92
N GLY A 283 -15.94 -2.49 11.74
CA GLY A 283 -15.22 -2.09 10.54
C GLY A 283 -15.80 -2.70 9.28
N TRP A 284 -15.91 -4.03 9.23
CA TRP A 284 -16.47 -4.74 8.08
C TRP A 284 -17.92 -4.32 7.76
N SER A 285 -18.75 -4.10 8.78
CA SER A 285 -20.12 -3.65 8.60
C SER A 285 -20.16 -2.24 8.00
N LEU A 286 -19.40 -1.31 8.56
CA LEU A 286 -19.38 0.08 8.10
C LEU A 286 -18.80 0.20 6.68
N VAL A 287 -17.74 -0.52 6.34
CA VAL A 287 -17.18 -0.48 4.98
C VAL A 287 -18.14 -1.09 3.94
N THR A 288 -18.86 -2.17 4.30
CA THR A 288 -19.89 -2.76 3.44
C THR A 288 -21.01 -1.77 3.18
N ILE A 289 -21.52 -1.12 4.23
CA ILE A 289 -22.58 -0.10 4.12
C ILE A 289 -22.09 1.10 3.32
N SER A 290 -20.87 1.57 3.54
CA SER A 290 -20.27 2.69 2.80
C SER A 290 -20.22 2.42 1.30
N LEU A 291 -19.77 1.23 0.87
CA LEU A 291 -19.69 0.89 -0.54
C LEU A 291 -21.05 0.73 -1.20
N ILE A 292 -22.04 0.15 -0.51
CA ILE A 292 -23.42 0.11 -0.98
C ILE A 292 -23.96 1.54 -1.13
N SER A 293 -23.72 2.39 -0.13
CA SER A 293 -24.16 3.79 -0.15
C SER A 293 -23.50 4.58 -1.28
N ALA A 294 -22.19 4.37 -1.54
CA ALA A 294 -21.49 4.99 -2.66
C ALA A 294 -22.13 4.58 -4.00
N GLY A 295 -22.42 3.30 -4.19
CA GLY A 295 -23.12 2.80 -5.37
C GLY A 295 -24.51 3.43 -5.54
N ILE A 296 -25.30 3.57 -4.46
CA ILE A 296 -26.63 4.20 -4.50
C ILE A 296 -26.51 5.68 -4.86
N VAL A 297 -25.54 6.42 -4.29
CA VAL A 297 -25.31 7.84 -4.61
C VAL A 297 -24.94 7.99 -6.06
N ALA A 298 -23.98 7.21 -6.55
CA ALA A 298 -23.58 7.23 -7.96
C ALA A 298 -24.71 6.88 -8.93
N TRP A 299 -25.74 6.11 -8.47
CA TRP A 299 -26.89 5.78 -9.30
C TRP A 299 -27.99 6.84 -9.29
N LYS A 300 -28.25 7.45 -8.11
CA LYS A 300 -29.46 8.29 -7.89
C LYS A 300 -29.21 9.77 -8.09
N ILE A 301 -28.00 10.24 -7.82
CA ILE A 301 -27.71 11.68 -7.82
C ILE A 301 -27.08 12.04 -9.17
N THR A 302 -27.85 12.75 -9.98
CA THR A 302 -27.42 13.22 -11.31
C THR A 302 -26.68 14.57 -11.27
N ASP A 303 -26.84 15.33 -10.18
CA ASP A 303 -26.07 16.55 -9.96
C ASP A 303 -24.68 16.21 -9.48
N SER A 304 -23.67 16.49 -10.31
CA SER A 304 -22.27 16.11 -10.09
C SER A 304 -21.68 16.70 -8.80
N VAL A 305 -22.02 17.93 -8.45
CA VAL A 305 -21.50 18.60 -7.26
C VAL A 305 -22.05 17.96 -5.99
N THR A 306 -23.37 17.71 -5.95
CA THR A 306 -24.03 17.04 -4.82
C THR A 306 -23.53 15.59 -4.67
N ALA A 307 -23.37 14.87 -5.77
CA ALA A 307 -22.81 13.51 -5.76
C ALA A 307 -21.38 13.49 -5.19
N ALA A 308 -20.53 14.46 -5.58
CA ALA A 308 -19.17 14.60 -5.07
C ALA A 308 -19.14 14.72 -3.55
N TYR A 309 -19.93 15.62 -2.97
CA TYR A 309 -19.97 15.81 -1.51
C TYR A 309 -20.34 14.51 -0.77
N TYR A 310 -21.39 13.84 -1.21
CA TYR A 310 -21.81 12.57 -0.56
C TYR A 310 -20.76 11.48 -0.72
N ILE A 311 -20.16 11.33 -1.90
CA ILE A 311 -19.14 10.30 -2.13
C ILE A 311 -17.88 10.58 -1.32
N ILE A 312 -17.41 11.81 -1.24
CA ILE A 312 -16.24 12.17 -0.41
C ILE A 312 -16.49 11.82 1.06
N VAL A 313 -17.67 12.15 1.59
CA VAL A 313 -18.03 11.81 2.98
C VAL A 313 -18.09 10.29 3.18
N ILE A 314 -18.75 9.58 2.27
CA ILE A 314 -18.89 8.11 2.33
C ILE A 314 -17.53 7.43 2.25
N LEU A 315 -16.66 7.88 1.35
CA LEU A 315 -15.30 7.34 1.22
C LEU A 315 -14.41 7.70 2.42
N GLY A 316 -14.60 8.87 3.03
CA GLY A 316 -13.96 9.23 4.30
C GLY A 316 -14.39 8.27 5.43
N VAL A 317 -15.68 7.97 5.53
CA VAL A 317 -16.20 6.96 6.49
C VAL A 317 -15.66 5.58 6.17
N PHE A 318 -15.59 5.19 4.89
CA PHE A 318 -14.98 3.92 4.48
C PHE A 318 -13.53 3.82 4.95
N GLN A 319 -12.71 4.83 4.67
CA GLN A 319 -11.28 4.84 5.04
C GLN A 319 -11.07 4.83 6.56
N PHE A 320 -11.89 5.56 7.30
CA PHE A 320 -11.88 5.51 8.76
C PHE A 320 -12.27 4.12 9.29
N ALA A 321 -13.30 3.51 8.71
CA ALA A 321 -13.84 2.23 9.16
C ALA A 321 -12.95 1.03 8.76
N ILE A 322 -12.29 1.06 7.59
CA ILE A 322 -11.44 -0.05 7.13
C ILE A 322 -10.26 -0.26 8.08
N ALA A 323 -9.77 0.80 8.73
CA ALA A 323 -8.72 0.72 9.72
C ALA A 323 -9.11 -0.17 10.92
N ALA A 324 -10.40 -0.22 11.30
CA ALA A 324 -10.87 -1.10 12.38
C ALA A 324 -10.69 -2.59 12.04
N ALA A 325 -10.82 -2.95 10.76
CA ALA A 325 -10.54 -4.32 10.31
C ALA A 325 -9.03 -4.57 10.16
N GLN A 326 -8.27 -3.59 9.66
CA GLN A 326 -6.85 -3.75 9.32
C GLN A 326 -5.90 -3.78 10.54
N VAL A 327 -6.14 -2.92 11.53
CA VAL A 327 -5.23 -2.74 12.68
C VAL A 327 -4.87 -4.05 13.38
N PRO A 328 -5.81 -4.96 13.70
CA PRO A 328 -5.46 -6.19 14.42
C PRO A 328 -4.84 -7.27 13.53
N MET A 329 -4.81 -7.12 12.21
CA MET A 329 -4.42 -8.20 11.30
C MET A 329 -2.92 -8.50 11.33
N LEU A 330 -2.05 -7.48 11.42
CA LEU A 330 -0.61 -7.70 11.46
C LEU A 330 -0.18 -8.46 12.71
N PRO A 331 -0.60 -8.07 13.94
CA PRO A 331 -0.42 -8.87 15.15
C PRO A 331 -0.93 -10.31 15.01
N MET A 332 -2.10 -10.50 14.44
CA MET A 332 -2.66 -11.84 14.23
C MET A 332 -1.82 -12.69 13.26
N VAL A 333 -1.30 -12.09 12.17
CA VAL A 333 -0.38 -12.78 11.25
C VAL A 333 0.90 -13.17 11.98
N ASP A 334 1.45 -12.30 12.83
CA ASP A 334 2.66 -12.57 13.61
C ASP A 334 2.47 -13.77 14.55
N THR A 335 1.39 -13.77 15.32
CA THR A 335 1.04 -14.90 16.18
C THR A 335 0.87 -16.20 15.37
N ALA A 336 0.10 -16.16 14.28
CA ALA A 336 -0.19 -17.35 13.49
C ALA A 336 1.07 -17.91 12.80
N THR A 337 1.98 -17.04 12.34
CA THR A 337 3.26 -17.46 11.78
C THR A 337 4.19 -18.04 12.84
N SER A 338 4.26 -17.42 14.00
CA SER A 338 5.08 -17.89 15.13
C SER A 338 4.61 -19.26 15.65
N GLN A 339 3.30 -19.48 15.73
CA GLN A 339 2.72 -20.76 16.12
C GLN A 339 2.98 -21.87 15.08
N ALA A 340 2.92 -21.53 13.79
CA ALA A 340 3.05 -22.50 12.71
C ALA A 340 4.51 -22.92 12.43
N TYR A 341 5.46 -22.00 12.58
CA TYR A 341 6.84 -22.16 12.10
C TYR A 341 7.89 -21.96 13.19
N GLY A 342 7.47 -21.81 14.43
CA GLY A 342 8.35 -21.51 15.56
C GLY A 342 8.70 -20.02 15.67
N LYS A 343 9.51 -19.64 16.66
CA LYS A 343 9.94 -18.25 16.86
C LYS A 343 10.85 -17.80 15.69
N GLY A 344 10.25 -17.56 14.54
CA GLY A 344 10.91 -17.18 13.30
C GLY A 344 10.90 -15.68 13.01
N GLY A 345 10.49 -14.85 13.97
CA GLY A 345 10.63 -13.41 13.95
C GLY A 345 9.66 -12.65 13.05
N ALA A 346 9.62 -11.35 13.30
CA ALA A 346 8.79 -10.36 12.60
C ALA A 346 8.92 -10.41 11.06
N GLY A 347 10.06 -10.83 10.51
CA GLY A 347 10.28 -10.93 9.07
C GLY A 347 9.33 -11.89 8.36
N LEU A 348 9.02 -13.05 8.96
CA LEU A 348 8.07 -14.02 8.40
C LEU A 348 6.64 -13.45 8.40
N ALA A 349 6.24 -12.79 9.49
CA ALA A 349 4.93 -12.17 9.64
C ALA A 349 4.74 -11.03 8.64
N PHE A 350 5.72 -10.13 8.51
CA PHE A 350 5.69 -9.05 7.52
C PHE A 350 5.67 -9.58 6.10
N GLY A 351 6.44 -10.65 5.80
CA GLY A 351 6.43 -11.30 4.52
C GLY A 351 5.08 -11.93 4.18
N ALA A 352 4.46 -12.61 5.15
CA ALA A 352 3.13 -13.20 4.99
C ALA A 352 2.06 -12.11 4.78
N PHE A 353 2.05 -11.08 5.64
CA PHE A 353 1.16 -9.95 5.51
C PHE A 353 1.32 -9.25 4.15
N GLY A 354 2.57 -8.95 3.75
CA GLY A 354 2.88 -8.30 2.48
C GLY A 354 2.44 -9.08 1.25
N THR A 355 2.53 -10.43 1.28
CA THR A 355 2.05 -11.29 0.20
C THR A 355 0.52 -11.20 0.05
N ALA A 356 -0.22 -11.30 1.15
CA ALA A 356 -1.68 -11.17 1.15
C ALA A 356 -2.13 -9.75 0.76
N TRP A 357 -1.40 -8.74 1.25
CA TRP A 357 -1.60 -7.34 0.92
C TRP A 357 -1.43 -7.08 -0.58
N ALA A 358 -0.33 -7.55 -1.17
CA ALA A 358 -0.06 -7.39 -2.60
C ALA A 358 -1.11 -8.10 -3.47
N ALA A 359 -1.57 -9.29 -3.08
CA ALA A 359 -2.62 -10.00 -3.80
C ALA A 359 -3.91 -9.18 -3.89
N GLY A 360 -4.36 -8.56 -2.80
CA GLY A 360 -5.54 -7.70 -2.80
C GLY A 360 -5.35 -6.45 -3.65
N THR A 361 -4.20 -5.80 -3.54
CA THR A 361 -3.85 -4.60 -4.32
C THR A 361 -3.77 -4.89 -5.83
N ILE A 362 -3.44 -6.13 -6.24
CA ILE A 362 -3.52 -6.55 -7.65
C ILE A 362 -4.97 -6.74 -8.08
N ILE A 363 -5.75 -7.49 -7.29
CA ILE A 363 -7.09 -7.94 -7.68
C ILE A 363 -8.08 -6.77 -7.71
N GLY A 364 -8.00 -5.85 -6.75
CA GLY A 364 -8.95 -4.75 -6.61
C GLY A 364 -9.12 -3.89 -7.86
N PRO A 365 -8.04 -3.27 -8.38
CA PRO A 365 -8.10 -2.48 -9.60
C PRO A 365 -8.52 -3.29 -10.82
N LEU A 366 -8.12 -4.58 -10.91
CA LEU A 366 -8.52 -5.50 -11.97
C LEU A 366 -9.99 -5.94 -11.89
N ILE A 367 -10.73 -5.57 -10.85
CA ILE A 367 -12.18 -5.74 -10.77
C ILE A 367 -12.89 -4.45 -11.20
N ILE A 368 -12.51 -3.30 -10.62
CA ILE A 368 -13.31 -2.08 -10.74
C ILE A 368 -13.31 -1.54 -12.18
N GLY A 369 -12.16 -1.54 -12.89
CA GLY A 369 -12.05 -1.08 -14.27
C GLY A 369 -12.88 -1.91 -15.24
N PRO A 370 -12.68 -3.24 -15.33
CA PRO A 370 -13.49 -4.11 -16.20
C PRO A 370 -14.98 -4.07 -15.89
N VAL A 371 -15.37 -3.98 -14.63
CA VAL A 371 -16.79 -3.86 -14.26
C VAL A 371 -17.37 -2.56 -14.79
N TYR A 372 -16.66 -1.45 -14.70
CA TYR A 372 -17.10 -0.20 -15.29
C TYR A 372 -17.19 -0.30 -16.83
N ASP A 373 -16.16 -0.78 -17.49
CA ASP A 373 -16.12 -0.89 -18.96
C ASP A 373 -17.25 -1.78 -19.50
N TYR A 374 -17.64 -2.83 -18.75
CA TYR A 374 -18.75 -3.72 -19.13
C TYR A 374 -20.12 -3.12 -18.84
N THR A 375 -20.28 -2.40 -17.72
CA THR A 375 -21.59 -1.92 -17.25
C THR A 375 -21.86 -0.46 -17.58
N ASN A 376 -20.83 0.32 -17.94
CA ASN A 376 -20.85 1.78 -18.04
C ASN A 376 -21.48 2.45 -16.80
N SER A 377 -21.19 1.90 -15.59
CA SER A 377 -21.83 2.35 -14.37
C SER A 377 -20.88 2.34 -13.16
N TRP A 378 -20.53 3.50 -12.66
CA TRP A 378 -19.81 3.64 -11.39
C TRP A 378 -20.63 3.14 -10.20
N ALA A 379 -21.97 3.19 -10.29
CA ALA A 379 -22.83 2.61 -9.27
C ALA A 379 -22.59 1.11 -9.09
N VAL A 380 -22.47 0.37 -10.20
CA VAL A 380 -22.17 -1.07 -10.18
C VAL A 380 -20.71 -1.30 -9.77
N ALA A 381 -19.77 -0.54 -10.33
CA ALA A 381 -18.34 -0.70 -10.08
C ALA A 381 -17.97 -0.45 -8.61
N LEU A 382 -18.57 0.55 -7.95
CA LEU A 382 -18.38 0.80 -6.52
C LEU A 382 -19.17 -0.19 -5.65
N GLY A 383 -20.42 -0.48 -6.04
CA GLY A 383 -21.31 -1.35 -5.25
C GLY A 383 -20.83 -2.79 -5.17
N ILE A 384 -20.22 -3.34 -6.23
CA ILE A 384 -19.75 -4.73 -6.25
C ILE A 384 -18.64 -4.98 -5.22
N LEU A 385 -17.87 -3.94 -4.86
CA LEU A 385 -16.83 -4.04 -3.83
C LEU A 385 -17.40 -4.32 -2.43
N ALA A 386 -18.70 -4.11 -2.21
CA ALA A 386 -19.35 -4.49 -0.96
C ALA A 386 -19.38 -6.02 -0.77
N VAL A 387 -19.34 -6.81 -1.84
CA VAL A 387 -19.37 -8.28 -1.77
C VAL A 387 -18.16 -8.84 -1.02
N PRO A 388 -16.90 -8.56 -1.40
CA PRO A 388 -15.75 -9.04 -0.62
C PRO A 388 -15.75 -8.51 0.82
N MET A 389 -16.27 -7.31 1.09
CA MET A 389 -16.38 -6.78 2.45
C MET A 389 -17.38 -7.56 3.29
N ALA A 390 -18.54 -7.90 2.72
CA ALA A 390 -19.52 -8.76 3.38
C ALA A 390 -18.96 -10.17 3.64
N ILE A 391 -18.15 -10.72 2.72
CA ILE A 391 -17.47 -11.99 2.94
C ILE A 391 -16.47 -11.87 4.10
N GLY A 392 -15.69 -10.78 4.18
CA GLY A 392 -14.79 -10.49 5.30
C GLY A 392 -15.54 -10.44 6.65
N LEU A 393 -16.71 -9.81 6.67
CA LEU A 393 -17.61 -9.82 7.83
C LEU A 393 -18.03 -11.25 8.21
N LEU A 394 -18.47 -12.06 7.24
CA LEU A 394 -18.88 -13.44 7.47
C LEU A 394 -17.73 -14.31 7.99
N ILE A 395 -16.53 -14.18 7.44
CA ILE A 395 -15.35 -14.89 7.92
C ILE A 395 -15.05 -14.49 9.36
N THR A 396 -15.08 -13.19 9.68
CA THR A 396 -14.86 -12.70 11.05
C THR A 396 -15.91 -13.23 12.02
N LEU A 397 -17.18 -13.21 11.64
CA LEU A 397 -18.27 -13.73 12.48
C LEU A 397 -18.15 -15.22 12.76
N ARG A 398 -17.71 -16.02 11.77
CA ARG A 398 -17.56 -17.47 11.90
C ARG A 398 -16.31 -17.90 12.65
N ASN A 399 -15.30 -17.04 12.77
CA ASN A 399 -13.99 -17.38 13.35
C ASN A 399 -13.65 -16.48 14.55
N LYS A 400 -14.63 -16.01 15.32
CA LYS A 400 -14.44 -15.07 16.43
C LYS A 400 -13.43 -15.55 17.47
N GLU A 401 -13.55 -16.81 17.90
CA GLU A 401 -12.67 -17.41 18.91
C GLU A 401 -11.24 -17.48 18.39
N MET A 402 -11.02 -18.06 17.22
CA MET A 402 -9.70 -18.15 16.59
C MET A 402 -9.00 -16.77 16.46
N LEU A 403 -9.75 -15.75 16.01
CA LEU A 403 -9.21 -14.39 15.84
C LEU A 403 -8.89 -13.73 17.18
N SER A 404 -9.73 -13.98 18.21
CA SER A 404 -9.47 -13.50 19.56
C SER A 404 -8.21 -14.14 20.14
N ASP A 405 -8.06 -15.46 20.02
CA ASP A 405 -6.93 -16.22 20.55
C ASP A 405 -5.59 -15.81 19.89
N CYS A 406 -5.61 -15.61 18.56
CA CYS A 406 -4.43 -15.11 17.83
C CYS A 406 -3.97 -13.74 18.31
N TYR A 407 -4.88 -12.87 18.74
CA TYR A 407 -4.54 -11.53 19.22
C TYR A 407 -4.09 -11.56 20.70
N THR A 408 -4.80 -12.30 21.54
CA THR A 408 -4.56 -12.35 22.99
C THR A 408 -3.22 -13.01 23.31
N SER A 409 -2.81 -14.04 22.58
CA SER A 409 -1.54 -14.71 22.77
C SER A 409 -0.33 -13.81 22.46
N GLU A 410 -0.46 -12.87 21.52
CA GLU A 410 0.60 -11.89 21.26
C GLU A 410 0.70 -10.86 22.39
N MET A 411 -0.43 -10.32 22.87
CA MET A 411 -0.45 -9.37 23.96
C MET A 411 0.17 -9.97 25.25
N ALA A 412 -0.10 -11.26 25.51
CA ALA A 412 0.51 -11.96 26.63
C ALA A 412 2.03 -12.09 26.50
N ASN A 413 2.54 -12.34 25.29
CA ASN A 413 3.97 -12.41 25.01
C ASN A 413 4.68 -11.05 25.18
N ARG A 414 4.05 -9.94 24.76
CA ARG A 414 4.61 -8.58 24.93
C ARG A 414 4.67 -8.12 26.39
N VAL A 415 3.80 -8.62 27.26
CA VAL A 415 3.80 -8.31 28.69
C VAL A 415 4.86 -9.12 29.44
N SER A 416 5.30 -10.25 28.89
CA SER A 416 6.32 -11.13 29.49
C SER A 416 7.75 -10.79 29.04
N GLU A 417 7.94 -9.93 28.05
CA GLU A 417 9.21 -9.35 27.61
C GLU A 417 9.42 -7.96 28.25
#